data_a5b0103c01b8cca93d65f79c55c90695
#
_entry.id   a5b0103c01b8cca93d65f79c55c90695
#
_cell.length_a   1.000
_cell.length_b   1.000
_cell.length_c   1.000
_cell.angle_alpha   90.00
_cell.angle_beta   90.00
_cell.angle_gamma   90.00
#
_symmetry.space_group_name_H-M   'P 1'
#
loop_
_entity.id
_entity.type
_entity.pdbx_description
1 polymer ?
#
loop_
_entity_poly.entity_id
_entity_poly.type
_entity_poly.pdbx_seq_one_letter_code
_entity_poly.pdbx_strand_id
1 'polypeptide(L)'
;VRALENVDFRLNAGEVHALLGENGAGKSTLIKIMTGAVWRDSGKMLLDGVPYEIASPAEAHALGISTVYQEVNLIPTMSVTKNLTLERQPRRYGFISWRQANERARERLKRLNLDIDVERPLAFYSVAIQQLIAIARSLEEDTRVLVLDEPTASLDAREAEMLFGIMRDLKARGIAIIFITHFIDQVYQVADRISVLRNGRLVGTAPTAELPRLKLISLMLGRELERTEGVRASSATVRAGEPILNVEGMGRRRYMGTFDLQLRAGEAVGLAGLLGSGRTETCKLVFGAVHPDAGHVRFEGKPIAIRSPRQAVRLDIGFCPEDRKAEGLIPELTVRENIVLALQVKRGWLARLPREEQEQVAQEMIKTLGIATPDADRPVNQLSGGNQQKVILARWLASKSRILILDEPTRGIDVGAHAEIVALIRRLCEEGLALLVASSELDEIVQVSDRVEVLRDRHKVGEIVGDDVTRENIIHMIAGG
;
A
#
# COMPACT_ATOMS: atom_id res chain seq x y z
N VAL A 1 -4.51 27.21 -6.77
CA VAL A 1 -3.70 26.59 -5.68
C VAL A 1 -2.26 26.61 -6.09
N ARG A 2 -1.34 27.16 -5.25
CA ARG A 2 0.09 27.01 -5.50
C ARG A 2 0.49 25.58 -5.19
N ALA A 3 0.95 24.86 -6.21
CA ALA A 3 1.35 23.46 -6.07
C ALA A 3 2.82 23.31 -5.73
N LEU A 4 3.69 24.24 -6.22
CA LEU A 4 5.13 24.29 -5.92
C LEU A 4 5.54 25.73 -5.65
N GLU A 5 6.51 25.93 -4.76
CA GLU A 5 7.04 27.23 -4.41
C GLU A 5 8.54 27.14 -4.11
N ASN A 6 9.37 27.82 -4.93
CA ASN A 6 10.82 27.89 -4.78
C ASN A 6 11.48 26.51 -4.58
N VAL A 7 11.25 25.61 -5.53
CA VAL A 7 11.80 24.24 -5.49
C VAL A 7 13.08 24.19 -6.34
N ASP A 8 14.22 24.01 -5.70
CA ASP A 8 15.52 23.77 -6.33
C ASP A 8 15.87 22.29 -6.26
N PHE A 9 15.46 21.51 -7.27
CA PHE A 9 15.73 20.08 -7.36
C PHE A 9 16.93 19.81 -8.28
N ARG A 10 17.86 18.94 -7.85
CA ARG A 10 19.05 18.55 -8.62
C ARG A 10 19.16 17.04 -8.71
N LEU A 11 19.47 16.55 -9.90
CA LEU A 11 19.66 15.14 -10.21
C LEU A 11 20.99 14.97 -10.92
N ASN A 12 21.82 14.03 -10.48
CA ASN A 12 23.11 13.75 -11.11
C ASN A 12 23.00 12.53 -12.05
N ALA A 13 23.84 12.51 -13.09
CA ALA A 13 23.94 11.33 -13.95
C ALA A 13 24.38 10.10 -13.15
N GLY A 14 23.75 8.94 -13.41
CA GLY A 14 24.09 7.71 -12.72
C GLY A 14 23.80 7.73 -11.22
N GLU A 15 22.77 8.44 -10.78
CA GLU A 15 22.29 8.34 -9.39
C GLU A 15 20.82 7.88 -9.35
N VAL A 16 20.45 7.21 -8.28
CA VAL A 16 19.07 6.99 -7.90
C VAL A 16 18.71 8.02 -6.83
N HIS A 17 17.85 8.96 -7.19
CA HIS A 17 17.41 10.03 -6.31
C HIS A 17 15.96 9.79 -5.88
N ALA A 18 15.74 9.49 -4.60
CA ALA A 18 14.40 9.35 -4.07
C ALA A 18 13.74 10.71 -3.85
N LEU A 19 12.54 10.89 -4.37
CA LEU A 19 11.70 12.05 -4.13
C LEU A 19 10.53 11.66 -3.24
N LEU A 20 10.57 12.08 -1.98
CA LEU A 20 9.60 11.71 -0.94
C LEU A 20 8.74 12.90 -0.53
N GLY A 21 7.65 12.61 0.15
CA GLY A 21 6.69 13.58 0.69
C GLY A 21 5.30 12.99 0.76
N GLU A 22 4.43 13.60 1.55
CA GLU A 22 3.04 13.18 1.69
C GLU A 22 2.23 13.34 0.38
N ASN A 23 1.02 12.76 0.35
CA ASN A 23 0.10 13.00 -0.74
C ASN A 23 -0.29 14.48 -0.80
N GLY A 24 -0.22 15.08 -2.00
CA GLY A 24 -0.42 16.52 -2.16
C GLY A 24 0.82 17.39 -1.90
N ALA A 25 1.97 16.81 -1.54
CA ALA A 25 3.21 17.58 -1.31
C ALA A 25 3.78 18.28 -2.55
N GLY A 26 3.30 17.92 -3.77
CA GLY A 26 3.74 18.51 -5.03
C GLY A 26 4.64 17.61 -5.89
N LYS A 27 4.93 16.36 -5.47
CA LYS A 27 5.79 15.42 -6.22
C LYS A 27 5.36 15.24 -7.68
N SER A 28 4.12 14.83 -7.90
CA SER A 28 3.58 14.62 -9.25
C SER A 28 3.51 15.91 -10.06
N THR A 29 3.33 17.06 -9.41
CA THR A 29 3.38 18.37 -10.10
C THR A 29 4.80 18.68 -10.57
N LEU A 30 5.82 18.43 -9.75
CA LEU A 30 7.22 18.59 -10.13
C LEU A 30 7.56 17.73 -11.35
N ILE A 31 7.17 16.46 -11.34
CA ILE A 31 7.38 15.55 -12.46
C ILE A 31 6.63 16.03 -13.72
N LYS A 32 5.37 16.44 -13.60
CA LYS A 32 4.59 16.96 -14.73
C LYS A 32 5.22 18.21 -15.35
N ILE A 33 5.84 19.06 -14.55
CA ILE A 33 6.58 20.21 -15.05
C ILE A 33 7.87 19.75 -15.77
N MET A 34 8.64 18.85 -15.16
CA MET A 34 9.87 18.30 -15.76
C MET A 34 9.63 17.57 -17.08
N THR A 35 8.43 17.03 -17.26
CA THR A 35 8.01 16.27 -18.45
C THR A 35 7.14 17.08 -19.42
N GLY A 36 6.94 18.37 -19.19
CA GLY A 36 6.14 19.23 -20.07
C GLY A 36 4.64 18.93 -20.09
N ALA A 37 4.13 18.13 -19.16
CA ALA A 37 2.71 17.86 -19.02
C ALA A 37 1.95 19.04 -18.34
N VAL A 38 2.68 19.90 -17.61
CA VAL A 38 2.17 21.12 -16.98
C VAL A 38 3.21 22.22 -17.17
N TRP A 39 2.77 23.43 -17.52
CA TRP A 39 3.63 24.59 -17.60
C TRP A 39 4.02 25.12 -16.22
N ARG A 40 5.30 25.53 -16.06
CA ARG A 40 5.73 26.27 -14.89
C ARG A 40 5.40 27.75 -15.03
N ASP A 41 5.08 28.41 -13.95
CA ASP A 41 4.85 29.87 -13.93
C ASP A 41 6.19 30.64 -13.91
N SER A 42 7.24 30.07 -13.31
CA SER A 42 8.55 30.70 -13.17
C SER A 42 9.66 29.66 -12.94
N GLY A 43 10.91 30.10 -12.94
CA GLY A 43 12.08 29.26 -12.73
C GLY A 43 12.73 28.79 -14.04
N LYS A 44 13.81 28.01 -13.90
CA LYS A 44 14.60 27.50 -15.03
C LYS A 44 14.79 25.99 -14.88
N MET A 45 14.79 25.27 -16.00
CA MET A 45 15.17 23.87 -16.08
C MET A 45 16.42 23.73 -16.92
N LEU A 46 17.36 22.93 -16.45
CA LEU A 46 18.65 22.69 -17.11
C LEU A 46 18.85 21.19 -17.28
N LEU A 47 19.24 20.75 -18.48
CA LEU A 47 19.68 19.40 -18.76
C LEU A 47 21.14 19.49 -19.24
N ASP A 48 22.07 18.85 -18.52
CA ASP A 48 23.51 18.95 -18.74
C ASP A 48 24.03 20.43 -18.79
N GLY A 49 23.44 21.26 -17.92
CA GLY A 49 23.80 22.70 -17.83
C GLY A 49 23.16 23.58 -18.92
N VAL A 50 22.47 22.99 -19.89
CA VAL A 50 21.80 23.72 -20.98
C VAL A 50 20.35 23.99 -20.61
N PRO A 51 19.86 25.23 -20.65
CA PRO A 51 18.45 25.53 -20.45
C PRO A 51 17.57 24.79 -21.47
N TYR A 52 16.50 24.20 -20.99
CA TYR A 52 15.50 23.58 -21.86
C TYR A 52 14.08 24.02 -21.50
N GLU A 53 13.25 24.10 -22.52
CA GLU A 53 11.82 24.34 -22.42
C GLU A 53 11.10 23.28 -23.23
N ILE A 54 10.04 22.72 -22.67
CA ILE A 54 9.24 21.67 -23.27
C ILE A 54 7.75 21.99 -23.08
N ALA A 55 6.98 21.72 -24.11
CA ALA A 55 5.56 21.96 -24.14
C ALA A 55 4.73 20.66 -24.10
N SER A 56 5.40 19.51 -24.16
CA SER A 56 4.73 18.21 -24.21
C SER A 56 5.60 17.07 -23.71
N PRO A 57 4.99 15.98 -23.22
CA PRO A 57 5.73 14.75 -22.86
C PRO A 57 6.53 14.14 -24.02
N ALA A 58 6.09 14.34 -25.27
CA ALA A 58 6.80 13.86 -26.44
C ALA A 58 8.14 14.60 -26.63
N GLU A 59 8.17 15.91 -26.36
CA GLU A 59 9.40 16.69 -26.38
C GLU A 59 10.35 16.30 -25.24
N ALA A 60 9.82 16.04 -24.02
CA ALA A 60 10.61 15.53 -22.91
C ALA A 60 11.28 14.20 -23.28
N HIS A 61 10.51 13.30 -23.89
CA HIS A 61 11.00 12.01 -24.35
C HIS A 61 12.10 12.15 -25.43
N ALA A 62 11.96 13.10 -26.34
CA ALA A 62 12.97 13.41 -27.36
C ALA A 62 14.27 13.96 -26.74
N LEU A 63 14.22 14.59 -25.55
CA LEU A 63 15.37 15.03 -24.77
C LEU A 63 15.98 13.94 -23.89
N GLY A 64 15.42 12.72 -23.91
CA GLY A 64 15.86 11.58 -23.10
C GLY A 64 15.28 11.57 -21.68
N ILE A 65 14.16 12.27 -21.41
CA ILE A 65 13.44 12.23 -20.14
C ILE A 65 12.22 11.33 -20.28
N SER A 66 12.25 10.18 -19.65
CA SER A 66 11.19 9.16 -19.71
C SER A 66 10.50 8.98 -18.36
N THR A 67 9.18 8.71 -18.36
CA THR A 67 8.40 8.55 -17.14
C THR A 67 7.56 7.27 -17.19
N VAL A 68 7.61 6.51 -16.10
CA VAL A 68 6.71 5.41 -15.83
C VAL A 68 5.81 5.84 -14.68
N TYR A 69 4.53 6.04 -14.97
CA TYR A 69 3.52 6.45 -14.00
C TYR A 69 3.03 5.27 -13.16
N GLN A 70 2.43 5.57 -12.02
CA GLN A 70 1.86 4.60 -11.08
C GLN A 70 0.85 3.64 -11.75
N GLU A 71 -0.01 4.16 -12.62
CA GLU A 71 -0.88 3.32 -13.44
C GLU A 71 -0.13 2.89 -14.70
N VAL A 72 0.07 1.57 -14.84
CA VAL A 72 0.75 0.98 -15.99
C VAL A 72 -0.14 1.13 -17.22
N ASN A 73 0.13 2.15 -18.04
CA ASN A 73 -0.60 2.43 -19.28
C ASN A 73 -0.25 1.42 -20.39
N LEU A 74 -0.49 0.14 -20.12
CA LEU A 74 -0.34 -0.96 -21.06
C LEU A 74 -1.71 -1.56 -21.38
N ILE A 75 -1.86 -2.17 -22.56
CA ILE A 75 -3.11 -2.76 -23.00
C ILE A 75 -3.06 -4.27 -22.74
N PRO A 76 -3.78 -4.81 -21.72
CA PRO A 76 -3.66 -6.20 -21.28
C PRO A 76 -4.00 -7.24 -22.36
N THR A 77 -4.92 -6.90 -23.26
CA THR A 77 -5.37 -7.78 -24.34
C THR A 77 -4.42 -7.83 -25.53
N MET A 78 -3.46 -6.92 -25.61
CA MET A 78 -2.43 -6.90 -26.65
C MET A 78 -1.21 -7.71 -26.23
N SER A 79 -0.46 -8.23 -27.22
CA SER A 79 0.81 -8.90 -26.98
C SER A 79 1.87 -7.94 -26.42
N VAL A 80 2.90 -8.48 -25.77
CA VAL A 80 4.04 -7.70 -25.26
C VAL A 80 4.66 -6.88 -26.39
N THR A 81 4.91 -7.49 -27.56
CA THR A 81 5.42 -6.78 -28.75
C THR A 81 4.56 -5.57 -29.12
N LYS A 82 3.23 -5.75 -29.19
CA LYS A 82 2.33 -4.65 -29.55
C LYS A 82 2.40 -3.50 -28.53
N ASN A 83 2.47 -3.83 -27.24
CA ASN A 83 2.64 -2.82 -26.19
C ASN A 83 3.98 -2.07 -26.29
N LEU A 84 5.08 -2.77 -26.57
CA LEU A 84 6.41 -2.18 -26.69
C LEU A 84 6.61 -1.35 -27.97
N THR A 85 5.85 -1.64 -29.03
CA THR A 85 6.01 -1.00 -30.34
C THR A 85 4.83 -0.12 -30.75
N LEU A 86 3.92 0.20 -29.81
CA LEU A 86 2.67 0.89 -30.11
C LEU A 86 2.91 2.23 -30.83
N GLU A 87 3.93 2.99 -30.44
CA GLU A 87 4.24 4.31 -30.97
C GLU A 87 5.10 4.25 -32.25
N ARG A 88 5.97 3.25 -32.38
CA ARG A 88 6.96 3.14 -33.49
C ARG A 88 7.02 1.72 -34.04
N GLN A 89 5.99 1.35 -34.82
CA GLN A 89 5.94 0.04 -35.47
C GLN A 89 6.89 -0.04 -36.69
N PRO A 90 7.77 -1.04 -36.79
CA PRO A 90 8.59 -1.21 -37.95
C PRO A 90 7.73 -1.57 -39.17
N ARG A 91 7.94 -0.85 -40.27
CA ARG A 91 7.20 -1.06 -41.53
C ARG A 91 8.13 -1.53 -42.61
N ARG A 92 7.62 -2.44 -43.42
CA ARG A 92 8.29 -2.92 -44.69
C ARG A 92 7.25 -2.88 -45.80
N TYR A 93 7.55 -2.18 -46.87
CA TYR A 93 6.64 -1.97 -48.04
C TYR A 93 5.27 -1.42 -47.63
N GLY A 94 5.22 -0.52 -46.61
CA GLY A 94 3.98 0.08 -46.10
C GLY A 94 3.21 -0.76 -45.08
N PHE A 95 3.53 -2.03 -44.88
CA PHE A 95 2.91 -2.94 -43.90
C PHE A 95 3.74 -3.08 -42.64
N ILE A 96 3.10 -3.38 -41.50
CA ILE A 96 3.80 -3.63 -40.22
C ILE A 96 4.56 -4.98 -40.36
N SER A 97 5.86 -4.94 -40.08
CA SER A 97 6.69 -6.13 -40.03
C SER A 97 6.71 -6.71 -38.59
N TRP A 98 5.78 -7.62 -38.31
CA TRP A 98 5.69 -8.27 -37.00
C TRP A 98 6.95 -9.05 -36.61
N ARG A 99 7.65 -9.65 -37.58
CA ARG A 99 8.92 -10.32 -37.34
C ARG A 99 9.95 -9.34 -36.74
N GLN A 100 10.15 -8.21 -37.41
CA GLN A 100 11.06 -7.18 -36.91
C GLN A 100 10.59 -6.57 -35.58
N ALA A 101 9.27 -6.40 -35.39
CA ALA A 101 8.71 -5.94 -34.15
C ALA A 101 9.01 -6.90 -32.98
N ASN A 102 8.84 -8.21 -33.20
CA ASN A 102 9.14 -9.24 -32.21
C ASN A 102 10.65 -9.31 -31.89
N GLU A 103 11.52 -9.21 -32.89
CA GLU A 103 12.97 -9.16 -32.69
C GLU A 103 13.37 -7.96 -31.82
N ARG A 104 12.90 -6.76 -32.17
CA ARG A 104 13.15 -5.55 -31.38
C ARG A 104 12.60 -5.65 -29.95
N ALA A 105 11.42 -6.25 -29.78
CA ALA A 105 10.83 -6.45 -28.46
C ALA A 105 11.69 -7.37 -27.59
N ARG A 106 12.19 -8.50 -28.16
CA ARG A 106 13.11 -9.40 -27.45
C ARG A 106 14.41 -8.71 -27.08
N GLU A 107 15.00 -7.92 -27.97
CA GLU A 107 16.23 -7.16 -27.70
C GLU A 107 16.05 -6.14 -26.57
N ARG A 108 14.92 -5.39 -26.55
CA ARG A 108 14.60 -4.44 -25.48
C ARG A 108 14.47 -5.15 -24.13
N LEU A 109 13.74 -6.25 -24.08
CA LEU A 109 13.54 -7.01 -22.84
C LEU A 109 14.83 -7.69 -22.36
N LYS A 110 15.65 -8.18 -23.28
CA LYS A 110 16.96 -8.77 -22.95
C LYS A 110 17.91 -7.76 -22.29
N ARG A 111 17.81 -6.46 -22.62
CA ARG A 111 18.57 -5.39 -21.94
C ARG A 111 18.21 -5.25 -20.46
N LEU A 112 17.03 -5.73 -20.05
CA LEU A 112 16.54 -5.78 -18.67
C LEU A 112 16.59 -7.19 -18.06
N ASN A 113 17.35 -8.10 -18.67
CA ASN A 113 17.46 -9.52 -18.28
C ASN A 113 16.10 -10.26 -18.24
N LEU A 114 15.13 -9.84 -19.06
CA LEU A 114 13.82 -10.46 -19.19
C LEU A 114 13.76 -11.34 -20.41
N ASP A 115 13.60 -12.64 -20.18
CA ASP A 115 13.37 -13.63 -21.25
C ASP A 115 11.94 -14.17 -21.16
N ILE A 116 11.05 -13.58 -21.96
CA ILE A 116 9.62 -13.91 -22.00
C ILE A 116 9.11 -14.00 -23.44
N ASP A 117 7.99 -14.68 -23.62
CA ASP A 117 7.33 -14.77 -24.93
C ASP A 117 6.66 -13.42 -25.28
N VAL A 118 7.25 -12.69 -26.23
CA VAL A 118 6.80 -11.36 -26.64
C VAL A 118 5.50 -11.37 -27.45
N GLU A 119 5.07 -12.53 -27.95
CA GLU A 119 3.87 -12.69 -28.78
C GLU A 119 2.61 -12.95 -27.92
N ARG A 120 2.82 -13.34 -26.66
CA ARG A 120 1.75 -13.62 -25.71
C ARG A 120 1.07 -12.34 -25.24
N PRO A 121 -0.27 -12.34 -25.01
CA PRO A 121 -0.99 -11.22 -24.43
C PRO A 121 -0.45 -10.84 -23.04
N LEU A 122 -0.41 -9.54 -22.74
CA LEU A 122 0.18 -9.00 -21.52
C LEU A 122 -0.53 -9.50 -20.26
N ALA A 123 -1.86 -9.71 -20.32
CA ALA A 123 -2.67 -10.21 -19.21
C ALA A 123 -2.21 -11.57 -18.63
N PHE A 124 -1.39 -12.34 -19.36
CA PHE A 124 -0.85 -13.60 -18.87
C PHE A 124 0.38 -13.47 -17.97
N TYR A 125 0.92 -12.25 -17.84
CA TYR A 125 2.09 -11.97 -17.04
C TYR A 125 1.71 -11.34 -15.71
N SER A 126 2.52 -11.59 -14.66
CA SER A 126 2.33 -10.95 -13.34
C SER A 126 2.44 -9.42 -13.44
N VAL A 127 1.88 -8.72 -12.46
CA VAL A 127 1.94 -7.26 -12.40
C VAL A 127 3.38 -6.77 -12.43
N ALA A 128 4.31 -7.48 -11.79
CA ALA A 128 5.73 -7.18 -11.82
C ALA A 128 6.31 -7.21 -13.24
N ILE A 129 6.04 -8.28 -13.99
CA ILE A 129 6.49 -8.38 -15.39
C ILE A 129 5.86 -7.28 -16.23
N GLN A 130 4.59 -6.95 -16.02
CA GLN A 130 3.94 -5.83 -16.70
C GLN A 130 4.64 -4.50 -16.38
N GLN A 131 5.02 -4.27 -15.14
CA GLN A 131 5.77 -3.08 -14.71
C GLN A 131 7.13 -2.99 -15.41
N LEU A 132 7.87 -4.11 -15.49
CA LEU A 132 9.15 -4.17 -16.19
C LEU A 132 8.99 -3.94 -17.71
N ILE A 133 7.90 -4.41 -18.31
CA ILE A 133 7.56 -4.11 -19.70
C ILE A 133 7.26 -2.62 -19.91
N ALA A 134 6.59 -1.97 -18.95
CA ALA A 134 6.36 -0.52 -19.00
C ALA A 134 7.69 0.26 -18.93
N ILE A 135 8.61 -0.16 -18.07
CA ILE A 135 9.95 0.40 -18.01
C ILE A 135 10.69 0.15 -19.34
N ALA A 136 10.66 -1.08 -19.89
CA ALA A 136 11.27 -1.40 -21.17
C ALA A 136 10.71 -0.55 -22.32
N ARG A 137 9.41 -0.24 -22.28
CA ARG A 137 8.77 0.65 -23.28
C ARG A 137 9.28 2.08 -23.19
N SER A 138 9.49 2.57 -21.95
CA SER A 138 9.94 3.96 -21.69
C SER A 138 11.43 4.17 -22.00
N LEU A 139 12.24 3.10 -21.99
CA LEU A 139 13.68 3.19 -22.23
C LEU A 139 13.99 3.20 -23.73
N GLU A 140 14.62 4.27 -24.20
CA GLU A 140 15.25 4.39 -25.50
C GLU A 140 16.79 4.44 -25.37
N GLU A 141 17.51 4.42 -26.48
CA GLU A 141 18.99 4.44 -26.48
C GLU A 141 19.55 5.77 -25.90
N ASP A 142 18.79 6.86 -26.09
CA ASP A 142 19.15 8.21 -25.64
C ASP A 142 18.54 8.56 -24.28
N THR A 143 17.95 7.62 -23.53
CA THR A 143 17.37 7.90 -22.22
C THR A 143 18.45 8.32 -21.23
N ARG A 144 18.31 9.54 -20.66
CA ARG A 144 19.22 10.15 -19.67
C ARG A 144 18.60 10.17 -18.30
N VAL A 145 17.30 10.42 -18.22
CA VAL A 145 16.52 10.52 -16.98
C VAL A 145 15.33 9.59 -17.05
N LEU A 146 15.20 8.74 -16.05
CA LEU A 146 14.06 7.83 -15.87
C LEU A 146 13.33 8.20 -14.60
N VAL A 147 12.04 8.54 -14.71
CA VAL A 147 11.17 8.79 -13.57
C VAL A 147 10.31 7.55 -13.32
N LEU A 148 10.35 7.03 -12.11
CA LEU A 148 9.57 5.90 -11.64
C LEU A 148 8.62 6.38 -10.53
N ASP A 149 7.32 6.45 -10.83
CA ASP A 149 6.30 6.91 -9.88
C ASP A 149 5.59 5.70 -9.27
N GLU A 150 5.89 5.42 -7.99
CA GLU A 150 5.40 4.28 -7.19
C GLU A 150 5.51 2.90 -7.87
N PRO A 151 6.66 2.54 -8.47
CA PRO A 151 6.76 1.36 -9.32
C PRO A 151 6.65 0.04 -8.54
N THR A 152 6.71 0.07 -7.21
CA THR A 152 6.70 -1.11 -6.33
C THR A 152 5.40 -1.30 -5.57
N ALA A 153 4.41 -0.41 -5.75
CA ALA A 153 3.17 -0.42 -4.95
C ALA A 153 2.36 -1.73 -5.03
N SER A 154 2.53 -2.50 -6.12
CA SER A 154 1.82 -3.76 -6.36
C SER A 154 2.76 -4.96 -6.48
N LEU A 155 4.03 -4.80 -6.06
CA LEU A 155 5.06 -5.84 -6.17
C LEU A 155 5.30 -6.53 -4.83
N ASP A 156 5.60 -7.82 -4.88
CA ASP A 156 6.12 -8.54 -3.72
C ASP A 156 7.61 -8.24 -3.48
N ALA A 157 8.17 -8.73 -2.36
CA ALA A 157 9.56 -8.45 -1.99
C ALA A 157 10.58 -8.97 -3.03
N ARG A 158 10.32 -10.11 -3.68
CA ARG A 158 11.19 -10.68 -4.73
C ARG A 158 11.10 -9.89 -6.01
N GLU A 159 9.89 -9.49 -6.37
CA GLU A 159 9.61 -8.67 -7.55
C GLU A 159 10.21 -7.26 -7.41
N ALA A 160 10.12 -6.67 -6.20
CA ALA A 160 10.76 -5.40 -5.90
C ALA A 160 12.29 -5.48 -6.00
N GLU A 161 12.91 -6.55 -5.48
CA GLU A 161 14.37 -6.74 -5.60
C GLU A 161 14.82 -6.93 -7.05
N MET A 162 14.02 -7.59 -7.89
CA MET A 162 14.27 -7.67 -9.34
C MET A 162 14.27 -6.29 -9.98
N LEU A 163 13.30 -5.43 -9.63
CA LEU A 163 13.25 -4.05 -10.11
C LEU A 163 14.47 -3.26 -9.63
N PHE A 164 14.87 -3.40 -8.37
CA PHE A 164 16.06 -2.73 -7.82
C PHE A 164 17.36 -3.17 -8.52
N GLY A 165 17.47 -4.45 -8.89
CA GLY A 165 18.56 -4.95 -9.74
C GLY A 165 18.62 -4.20 -11.07
N ILE A 166 17.48 -4.03 -11.75
CA ILE A 166 17.39 -3.28 -13.01
C ILE A 166 17.73 -1.79 -12.80
N MET A 167 17.26 -1.17 -11.71
CA MET A 167 17.62 0.23 -11.42
C MET A 167 19.13 0.39 -11.20
N ARG A 168 19.79 -0.55 -10.52
CA ARG A 168 21.27 -0.55 -10.36
C ARG A 168 22.00 -0.69 -11.69
N ASP A 169 21.51 -1.56 -12.59
CA ASP A 169 22.07 -1.74 -13.94
C ASP A 169 21.92 -0.48 -14.79
N LEU A 170 20.76 0.16 -14.77
CA LEU A 170 20.50 1.42 -15.48
C LEU A 170 21.36 2.58 -14.93
N LYS A 171 21.46 2.68 -13.61
CA LYS A 171 22.37 3.61 -12.94
C LYS A 171 23.82 3.41 -13.37
N ALA A 172 24.32 2.18 -13.42
CA ALA A 172 25.68 1.85 -13.86
C ALA A 172 25.95 2.24 -15.32
N ARG A 173 24.91 2.34 -16.14
CA ARG A 173 24.98 2.86 -17.53
C ARG A 173 24.90 4.39 -17.59
N GLY A 174 24.87 5.09 -16.46
CA GLY A 174 24.84 6.56 -16.38
C GLY A 174 23.43 7.17 -16.42
N ILE A 175 22.36 6.37 -16.43
CA ILE A 175 21.00 6.89 -16.39
C ILE A 175 20.71 7.42 -14.99
N ALA A 176 20.19 8.65 -14.91
CA ALA A 176 19.72 9.26 -13.69
C ALA A 176 18.29 8.79 -13.41
N ILE A 177 18.00 8.31 -12.20
CA ILE A 177 16.69 7.77 -11.85
C ILE A 177 16.06 8.62 -10.75
N ILE A 178 14.85 9.14 -11.00
CA ILE A 178 13.98 9.69 -9.95
C ILE A 178 13.07 8.58 -9.48
N PHE A 179 13.18 8.21 -8.22
CA PHE A 179 12.40 7.15 -7.60
C PHE A 179 11.42 7.74 -6.60
N ILE A 180 10.12 7.67 -6.92
CA ILE A 180 9.05 8.12 -6.05
C ILE A 180 8.42 6.90 -5.41
N THR A 181 8.39 6.86 -4.09
CA THR A 181 7.75 5.81 -3.30
C THR A 181 7.37 6.33 -1.93
N HIS A 182 6.45 5.66 -1.26
CA HIS A 182 6.15 5.89 0.15
C HIS A 182 6.76 4.80 1.05
N PHE A 183 7.37 3.76 0.49
CA PHE A 183 8.05 2.69 1.22
C PHE A 183 9.47 3.10 1.61
N ILE A 184 9.63 3.61 2.82
CA ILE A 184 10.91 4.15 3.32
C ILE A 184 12.02 3.09 3.26
N ASP A 185 11.74 1.82 3.60
CA ASP A 185 12.72 0.73 3.54
C ASP A 185 13.32 0.54 2.15
N GLN A 186 12.50 0.65 1.11
CA GLN A 186 12.95 0.52 -0.28
C GLN A 186 13.88 1.67 -0.69
N VAL A 187 13.61 2.87 -0.16
CA VAL A 187 14.48 4.04 -0.40
C VAL A 187 15.89 3.77 0.10
N TYR A 188 16.02 3.26 1.32
CA TYR A 188 17.34 2.93 1.90
C TYR A 188 18.05 1.77 1.21
N GLN A 189 17.34 0.93 0.45
CA GLN A 189 17.93 -0.17 -0.31
C GLN A 189 18.53 0.26 -1.64
N VAL A 190 17.99 1.30 -2.29
CA VAL A 190 18.33 1.58 -3.69
C VAL A 190 18.74 3.03 -3.96
N ALA A 191 18.31 3.99 -3.14
CA ALA A 191 18.57 5.40 -3.39
C ALA A 191 19.93 5.87 -2.87
N ASP A 192 20.61 6.72 -3.63
CA ASP A 192 21.86 7.40 -3.24
C ASP A 192 21.57 8.69 -2.46
N ARG A 193 20.53 9.40 -2.88
CA ARG A 193 20.10 10.68 -2.28
C ARG A 193 18.61 10.70 -2.09
N ILE A 194 18.18 11.46 -1.11
CA ILE A 194 16.79 11.67 -0.77
C ILE A 194 16.48 13.15 -0.76
N SER A 195 15.41 13.54 -1.45
CA SER A 195 14.80 14.86 -1.36
C SER A 195 13.40 14.74 -0.80
N VAL A 196 13.05 15.60 0.15
CA VAL A 196 11.73 15.63 0.77
C VAL A 196 10.98 16.88 0.34
N LEU A 197 9.81 16.67 -0.27
CA LEU A 197 8.86 17.72 -0.62
C LEU A 197 7.75 17.76 0.42
N ARG A 198 7.38 18.96 0.88
CA ARG A 198 6.28 19.18 1.80
C ARG A 198 5.58 20.50 1.51
N ASN A 199 4.25 20.47 1.34
CA ASN A 199 3.42 21.64 1.03
C ASN A 199 3.98 22.48 -0.14
N GLY A 200 4.44 21.81 -1.21
CA GLY A 200 4.99 22.45 -2.40
C GLY A 200 6.40 23.01 -2.27
N ARG A 201 7.11 22.76 -1.15
CA ARG A 201 8.48 23.25 -0.91
C ARG A 201 9.44 22.07 -0.67
N LEU A 202 10.67 22.20 -1.14
CA LEU A 202 11.75 21.28 -0.82
C LEU A 202 12.26 21.58 0.59
N VAL A 203 12.01 20.66 1.55
CA VAL A 203 12.35 20.85 2.97
C VAL A 203 13.66 20.21 3.38
N GLY A 204 14.24 19.36 2.54
CA GLY A 204 15.56 18.77 2.77
C GLY A 204 16.02 17.91 1.61
N THR A 205 17.34 17.88 1.42
CA THR A 205 18.04 16.98 0.49
C THR A 205 19.32 16.51 1.17
N ALA A 206 19.54 15.19 1.19
CA ALA A 206 20.75 14.60 1.79
C ALA A 206 21.13 13.28 1.11
N PRO A 207 22.41 12.86 1.17
CA PRO A 207 22.79 11.49 0.87
C PRO A 207 22.04 10.51 1.77
N THR A 208 21.60 9.39 1.22
CA THR A 208 20.81 8.39 1.97
C THR A 208 21.56 7.87 3.20
N ALA A 209 22.87 7.69 3.08
CA ALA A 209 23.72 7.21 4.18
C ALA A 209 23.81 8.19 5.37
N GLU A 210 23.57 9.50 5.13
CA GLU A 210 23.69 10.56 6.13
C GLU A 210 22.32 10.96 6.74
N LEU A 211 21.22 10.42 6.23
CA LEU A 211 19.87 10.77 6.66
C LEU A 211 19.24 9.63 7.48
N PRO A 212 19.26 9.69 8.83
CA PRO A 212 18.59 8.68 9.65
C PRO A 212 17.08 8.63 9.38
N ARG A 213 16.47 7.43 9.47
CA ARG A 213 15.04 7.20 9.21
C ARG A 213 14.12 8.13 9.99
N LEU A 214 14.37 8.29 11.29
CA LEU A 214 13.59 9.20 12.14
C LEU A 214 13.64 10.65 11.65
N LYS A 215 14.82 11.10 11.19
CA LYS A 215 14.98 12.45 10.64
C LYS A 215 14.25 12.61 9.31
N LEU A 216 14.27 11.57 8.46
CA LEU A 216 13.51 11.54 7.21
C LEU A 216 12.01 11.67 7.48
N ILE A 217 11.47 10.85 8.39
CA ILE A 217 10.05 10.88 8.78
C ILE A 217 9.69 12.25 9.37
N SER A 218 10.54 12.81 10.23
CA SER A 218 10.37 14.15 10.79
C SER A 218 10.29 15.24 9.72
N LEU A 219 11.14 15.18 8.68
CA LEU A 219 11.10 16.11 7.55
C LEU A 219 9.79 15.97 6.76
N MET A 220 9.32 14.74 6.55
CA MET A 220 8.07 14.47 5.83
C MET A 220 6.85 15.00 6.58
N LEU A 221 6.74 14.73 7.88
CA LEU A 221 5.60 15.11 8.73
C LEU A 221 5.65 16.58 9.20
N GLY A 222 6.82 17.19 9.24
CA GLY A 222 6.99 18.57 9.71
C GLY A 222 6.86 18.75 11.21
N ARG A 223 6.90 17.67 11.97
CA ARG A 223 6.94 17.66 13.44
C ARG A 223 8.28 17.09 13.86
N GLU A 224 8.92 17.68 14.86
CA GLU A 224 9.95 16.96 15.60
C GLU A 224 9.22 15.76 16.23
N LEU A 225 9.49 14.59 15.69
CA LEU A 225 9.22 13.36 16.42
C LEU A 225 10.24 13.39 17.58
N GLU A 226 9.85 13.97 18.71
CA GLU A 226 10.44 13.54 19.96
C GLU A 226 10.43 12.02 19.90
N ARG A 227 11.55 11.40 20.23
CA ARG A 227 11.64 9.95 20.39
C ARG A 227 10.41 9.50 21.17
N THR A 228 9.37 9.12 20.49
CA THR A 228 8.48 8.09 20.98
C THR A 228 9.33 6.80 20.87
N GLU A 229 10.32 6.70 21.73
CA GLU A 229 10.62 5.42 22.33
C GLU A 229 9.26 4.93 22.72
N GLY A 230 8.80 3.87 22.04
CA GLY A 230 7.43 3.45 22.13
C GLY A 230 7.00 3.55 23.59
N VAL A 231 6.03 4.41 23.84
CA VAL A 231 5.25 4.30 25.06
C VAL A 231 4.51 2.99 24.86
N ARG A 232 5.22 1.88 25.13
CA ARG A 232 4.60 0.63 25.50
C ARG A 232 3.77 1.02 26.72
N ALA A 233 2.47 0.99 26.57
CA ALA A 233 1.59 1.01 27.72
C ALA A 233 2.17 -0.01 28.70
N SER A 234 2.46 0.43 29.92
CA SER A 234 3.09 -0.34 30.97
C SER A 234 2.59 -1.77 30.97
N SER A 235 3.55 -2.71 30.96
CA SER A 235 3.38 -4.14 31.22
C SER A 235 2.08 -4.73 30.66
N ALA A 236 2.16 -5.24 29.43
CA ALA A 236 1.14 -6.14 28.90
C ALA A 236 1.22 -7.47 29.68
N THR A 237 0.73 -7.47 30.91
CA THR A 237 0.22 -8.69 31.51
C THR A 237 -0.89 -9.13 30.57
N VAL A 238 -0.77 -10.33 29.97
CA VAL A 238 -1.87 -10.99 29.25
C VAL A 238 -3.14 -10.72 30.04
N ARG A 239 -4.06 -9.93 29.48
CA ARG A 239 -5.25 -9.51 30.23
C ARG A 239 -5.98 -10.79 30.67
N ALA A 240 -6.04 -11.01 31.98
CA ALA A 240 -6.72 -12.16 32.57
C ALA A 240 -8.23 -12.00 32.33
N GLY A 241 -8.78 -12.81 31.42
CA GLY A 241 -10.20 -12.80 31.08
C GLY A 241 -10.54 -13.93 30.14
N GLU A 242 -11.78 -14.37 30.14
CA GLU A 242 -12.26 -15.34 29.16
C GLU A 242 -12.22 -14.71 27.75
N PRO A 243 -11.79 -15.46 26.73
CA PRO A 243 -11.78 -14.98 25.36
C PRO A 243 -13.19 -14.70 24.86
N ILE A 244 -13.39 -13.55 24.19
CA ILE A 244 -14.63 -13.24 23.48
C ILE A 244 -14.82 -14.21 22.32
N LEU A 245 -13.72 -14.46 21.58
CA LEU A 245 -13.67 -15.41 20.48
C LEU A 245 -12.58 -16.44 20.76
N ASN A 246 -12.96 -17.72 20.69
CA ASN A 246 -12.03 -18.85 20.77
C ASN A 246 -12.20 -19.71 19.52
N VAL A 247 -11.13 -19.86 18.75
CA VAL A 247 -11.04 -20.65 17.54
C VAL A 247 -10.12 -21.81 17.81
N GLU A 248 -10.58 -23.04 17.59
CA GLU A 248 -9.85 -24.29 17.85
C GLU A 248 -9.77 -25.12 16.56
N GLY A 249 -8.54 -25.40 16.11
CA GLY A 249 -8.25 -26.23 14.94
C GLY A 249 -8.87 -25.77 13.63
N MET A 250 -9.11 -24.45 13.45
CA MET A 250 -9.69 -23.91 12.22
C MET A 250 -8.70 -24.00 11.08
N GLY A 251 -9.16 -24.52 9.94
CA GLY A 251 -8.33 -24.59 8.74
C GLY A 251 -9.12 -24.91 7.50
N ARG A 252 -8.45 -24.80 6.34
CA ARG A 252 -9.00 -25.17 5.03
C ARG A 252 -7.93 -25.75 4.13
N ARG A 253 -8.21 -26.93 3.56
CA ARG A 253 -7.28 -27.63 2.67
C ARG A 253 -6.79 -26.74 1.54
N ARG A 254 -5.47 -26.74 1.30
CA ARG A 254 -4.78 -25.96 0.27
C ARG A 254 -4.91 -24.43 0.41
N TYR A 255 -5.54 -23.93 1.48
CA TYR A 255 -5.75 -22.51 1.72
C TYR A 255 -5.01 -22.05 2.99
N MET A 256 -5.26 -22.69 4.13
CA MET A 256 -4.61 -22.42 5.42
C MET A 256 -4.58 -23.71 6.26
N GLY A 257 -3.44 -24.03 6.85
CA GLY A 257 -3.30 -25.10 7.84
C GLY A 257 -4.15 -24.85 9.06
N THR A 258 -4.34 -25.88 9.90
CA THR A 258 -5.12 -25.73 11.13
C THR A 258 -4.40 -24.83 12.13
N PHE A 259 -5.15 -23.91 12.76
CA PHE A 259 -4.65 -22.99 13.77
C PHE A 259 -5.65 -22.79 14.90
N ASP A 260 -5.12 -22.44 16.08
CA ASP A 260 -5.88 -21.96 17.22
C ASP A 260 -5.64 -20.47 17.40
N LEU A 261 -6.73 -19.73 17.75
CA LEU A 261 -6.68 -18.29 17.97
C LEU A 261 -7.66 -17.89 19.06
N GLN A 262 -7.22 -17.06 19.99
CA GLN A 262 -8.08 -16.46 21.00
C GLN A 262 -8.03 -14.95 20.91
N LEU A 263 -9.17 -14.29 21.04
CA LEU A 263 -9.26 -12.82 21.11
C LEU A 263 -10.00 -12.42 22.40
N ARG A 264 -9.40 -11.52 23.17
CA ARG A 264 -9.95 -10.97 24.41
C ARG A 264 -10.32 -9.51 24.26
N ALA A 265 -11.26 -9.02 25.08
CA ALA A 265 -11.62 -7.62 25.09
C ALA A 265 -10.40 -6.74 25.45
N GLY A 266 -10.17 -5.69 24.67
CA GLY A 266 -9.07 -4.78 24.84
C GLY A 266 -7.69 -5.40 24.61
N GLU A 267 -7.60 -6.51 23.88
CA GLU A 267 -6.35 -7.14 23.43
C GLU A 267 -6.18 -6.93 21.93
N ALA A 268 -4.98 -6.59 21.53
CA ALA A 268 -4.57 -6.55 20.12
C ALA A 268 -3.64 -7.73 19.80
N VAL A 269 -4.11 -8.64 18.96
CA VAL A 269 -3.35 -9.80 18.48
C VAL A 269 -2.82 -9.51 17.09
N GLY A 270 -1.49 -9.51 16.94
CA GLY A 270 -0.82 -9.35 15.65
C GLY A 270 -0.70 -10.67 14.91
N LEU A 271 -0.86 -10.65 13.59
CA LEU A 271 -0.49 -11.74 12.69
C LEU A 271 0.75 -11.31 11.92
N ALA A 272 1.90 -11.94 12.21
CA ALA A 272 3.17 -11.68 11.54
C ALA A 272 3.58 -12.86 10.64
N GLY A 273 4.29 -12.56 9.55
CA GLY A 273 4.82 -13.56 8.63
C GLY A 273 5.16 -12.96 7.28
N LEU A 274 5.90 -13.70 6.46
CA LEU A 274 6.23 -13.28 5.10
C LEU A 274 4.99 -13.25 4.19
N LEU A 275 5.15 -12.66 3.01
CA LEU A 275 4.10 -12.68 1.99
C LEU A 275 3.69 -14.14 1.67
N GLY A 276 2.38 -14.41 1.62
CA GLY A 276 1.86 -15.76 1.41
C GLY A 276 1.93 -16.68 2.63
N SER A 277 2.29 -16.16 3.81
CA SER A 277 2.36 -16.93 5.07
C SER A 277 1.00 -17.37 5.61
N GLY A 278 -0.12 -16.79 5.12
CA GLY A 278 -1.47 -17.15 5.54
C GLY A 278 -2.18 -16.08 6.40
N ARG A 279 -1.66 -14.86 6.50
CA ARG A 279 -2.26 -13.77 7.30
C ARG A 279 -3.66 -13.41 6.82
N THR A 280 -3.79 -13.01 5.56
CA THR A 280 -5.09 -12.68 4.92
C THR A 280 -6.04 -13.86 4.95
N GLU A 281 -5.53 -15.08 4.71
CA GLU A 281 -6.29 -16.30 4.77
C GLU A 281 -6.88 -16.55 6.17
N THR A 282 -6.09 -16.32 7.22
CA THR A 282 -6.54 -16.40 8.61
C THR A 282 -7.64 -15.37 8.89
N CYS A 283 -7.44 -14.12 8.51
CA CYS A 283 -8.44 -13.06 8.65
C CYS A 283 -9.77 -13.41 7.96
N LYS A 284 -9.71 -13.89 6.72
CA LYS A 284 -10.89 -14.26 5.91
C LYS A 284 -11.62 -15.49 6.48
N LEU A 285 -10.90 -16.46 7.04
CA LEU A 285 -11.50 -17.62 7.73
C LEU A 285 -12.22 -17.20 9.01
N VAL A 286 -11.58 -16.39 9.85
CA VAL A 286 -12.18 -15.91 11.11
C VAL A 286 -13.42 -15.05 10.85
N PHE A 287 -13.41 -14.23 9.80
CA PHE A 287 -14.57 -13.42 9.40
C PHE A 287 -15.68 -14.22 8.69
N GLY A 288 -15.40 -15.45 8.27
CA GLY A 288 -16.35 -16.27 7.51
C GLY A 288 -16.53 -15.82 6.04
N ALA A 289 -15.60 -15.05 5.49
CA ALA A 289 -15.54 -14.77 4.06
C ALA A 289 -15.12 -16.00 3.26
N VAL A 290 -14.37 -16.89 3.91
CA VAL A 290 -13.99 -18.21 3.40
C VAL A 290 -14.45 -19.26 4.41
N HIS A 291 -15.06 -20.36 3.94
CA HIS A 291 -15.53 -21.43 4.82
C HIS A 291 -14.40 -22.36 5.25
N PRO A 292 -14.23 -22.63 6.54
CA PRO A 292 -13.30 -23.64 7.02
C PRO A 292 -13.80 -25.06 6.70
N ASP A 293 -12.84 -25.99 6.49
CA ASP A 293 -13.13 -27.42 6.36
C ASP A 293 -13.05 -28.15 7.72
N ALA A 294 -12.37 -27.53 8.69
CA ALA A 294 -12.14 -28.08 10.03
C ALA A 294 -12.20 -26.98 11.08
N GLY A 295 -12.36 -27.37 12.32
CA GLY A 295 -12.29 -26.53 13.51
C GLY A 295 -13.63 -26.12 14.10
N HIS A 296 -13.53 -25.57 15.30
CA HIS A 296 -14.68 -25.11 16.08
C HIS A 296 -14.46 -23.66 16.52
N VAL A 297 -15.56 -22.91 16.62
CA VAL A 297 -15.54 -21.51 17.08
C VAL A 297 -16.47 -21.38 18.26
N ARG A 298 -16.00 -20.71 19.32
CA ARG A 298 -16.82 -20.29 20.45
C ARG A 298 -16.81 -18.76 20.54
N PHE A 299 -17.98 -18.20 20.74
CA PHE A 299 -18.15 -16.77 21.02
C PHE A 299 -18.77 -16.64 22.41
N GLU A 300 -18.07 -15.96 23.33
CA GLU A 300 -18.44 -15.89 24.76
C GLU A 300 -18.74 -17.27 25.35
N GLY A 301 -17.86 -18.23 25.11
CA GLY A 301 -17.98 -19.61 25.58
C GLY A 301 -19.03 -20.46 24.84
N LYS A 302 -19.92 -19.87 24.04
CA LYS A 302 -20.97 -20.60 23.32
C LYS A 302 -20.47 -21.07 21.95
N PRO A 303 -20.70 -22.33 21.59
CA PRO A 303 -20.34 -22.84 20.28
C PRO A 303 -21.18 -22.16 19.20
N ILE A 304 -20.51 -21.68 18.16
CA ILE A 304 -21.09 -20.98 17.01
C ILE A 304 -20.52 -21.51 15.70
N ALA A 305 -21.19 -21.19 14.60
CA ALA A 305 -20.66 -21.40 13.26
C ALA A 305 -20.70 -20.07 12.50
N ILE A 306 -19.54 -19.59 12.06
CA ILE A 306 -19.43 -18.40 11.19
C ILE A 306 -19.29 -18.89 9.75
N ARG A 307 -20.40 -18.90 9.00
CA ARG A 307 -20.46 -19.40 7.62
C ARG A 307 -20.65 -18.30 6.58
N SER A 308 -20.69 -17.04 7.01
CA SER A 308 -20.80 -15.90 6.09
C SER A 308 -20.42 -14.60 6.80
N PRO A 309 -19.97 -13.58 6.05
CA PRO A 309 -19.75 -12.22 6.55
C PRO A 309 -20.97 -11.64 7.29
N ARG A 310 -22.19 -11.95 6.79
CA ARG A 310 -23.43 -11.51 7.43
C ARG A 310 -23.61 -12.06 8.85
N GLN A 311 -23.18 -13.31 9.08
CA GLN A 311 -23.23 -13.90 10.44
C GLN A 311 -22.17 -13.27 11.34
N ALA A 312 -20.95 -13.02 10.84
CA ALA A 312 -19.89 -12.32 11.56
C ALA A 312 -20.36 -10.93 12.00
N VAL A 313 -20.95 -10.14 11.08
CA VAL A 313 -21.50 -8.81 11.39
C VAL A 313 -22.56 -8.85 12.50
N ARG A 314 -23.43 -9.89 12.53
CA ARG A 314 -24.43 -10.08 13.59
C ARG A 314 -23.84 -10.47 14.95
N LEU A 315 -22.63 -11.02 14.95
CA LEU A 315 -21.84 -11.33 16.14
C LEU A 315 -20.90 -10.20 16.53
N ASP A 316 -21.11 -9.01 15.99
CA ASP A 316 -20.30 -7.81 16.26
C ASP A 316 -18.83 -7.94 15.84
N ILE A 317 -18.56 -8.74 14.81
CA ILE A 317 -17.25 -8.91 14.19
C ILE A 317 -17.19 -8.05 12.93
N GLY A 318 -16.23 -7.11 12.88
CA GLY A 318 -15.92 -6.28 11.72
C GLY A 318 -14.67 -6.75 11.00
N PHE A 319 -14.55 -6.42 9.70
CA PHE A 319 -13.39 -6.75 8.89
C PHE A 319 -13.00 -5.59 7.95
N CYS A 320 -11.77 -5.15 8.07
CA CYS A 320 -11.13 -4.22 7.15
C CYS A 320 -10.17 -5.02 6.25
N PRO A 321 -10.53 -5.26 4.99
CA PRO A 321 -9.73 -6.09 4.08
C PRO A 321 -8.49 -5.34 3.56
N GLU A 322 -7.49 -6.11 3.10
CA GLU A 322 -6.26 -5.62 2.47
C GLU A 322 -6.56 -4.73 1.24
N ASP A 323 -7.41 -5.20 0.32
CA ASP A 323 -7.88 -4.38 -0.81
C ASP A 323 -9.13 -3.59 -0.44
N ARG A 324 -8.91 -2.38 0.10
CA ARG A 324 -10.02 -1.49 0.48
C ARG A 324 -10.91 -1.06 -0.68
N LYS A 325 -10.37 -0.99 -1.92
CA LYS A 325 -11.12 -0.53 -3.10
C LYS A 325 -12.00 -1.62 -3.68
N ALA A 326 -11.52 -2.86 -3.72
CA ALA A 326 -12.25 -3.98 -4.29
C ALA A 326 -13.14 -4.71 -3.27
N GLU A 327 -12.68 -4.82 -2.02
CA GLU A 327 -13.37 -5.62 -0.99
C GLU A 327 -13.91 -4.78 0.17
N GLY A 328 -13.32 -3.58 0.42
CA GLY A 328 -13.63 -2.77 1.61
C GLY A 328 -14.74 -1.75 1.40
N LEU A 329 -14.74 -1.03 0.31
CA LEU A 329 -15.65 0.08 0.02
C LEU A 329 -16.54 -0.24 -1.17
N ILE A 330 -17.66 0.47 -1.26
CA ILE A 330 -18.45 0.54 -2.49
C ILE A 330 -18.16 1.92 -3.10
N PRO A 331 -17.34 2.00 -4.15
CA PRO A 331 -16.77 3.26 -4.64
C PRO A 331 -17.79 4.30 -5.10
N GLU A 332 -18.92 3.85 -5.63
CA GLU A 332 -20.00 4.68 -6.15
C GLU A 332 -20.91 5.24 -5.05
N LEU A 333 -20.90 4.62 -3.87
CA LEU A 333 -21.70 5.08 -2.74
C LEU A 333 -21.01 6.25 -2.03
N THR A 334 -21.81 7.06 -1.35
CA THR A 334 -21.36 8.17 -0.53
C THR A 334 -20.61 7.70 0.73
N VAL A 335 -19.90 8.62 1.37
CA VAL A 335 -19.27 8.40 2.69
C VAL A 335 -20.31 7.92 3.69
N ARG A 336 -21.46 8.60 3.79
CA ARG A 336 -22.59 8.23 4.67
C ARG A 336 -23.06 6.80 4.42
N GLU A 337 -23.34 6.46 3.17
CA GLU A 337 -23.85 5.13 2.79
C GLU A 337 -22.83 4.03 3.11
N ASN A 338 -21.54 4.28 2.86
CA ASN A 338 -20.48 3.35 3.25
C ASN A 338 -20.38 3.17 4.77
N ILE A 339 -20.54 4.23 5.57
CA ILE A 339 -20.49 4.16 7.04
C ILE A 339 -21.65 3.33 7.59
N VAL A 340 -22.88 3.59 7.14
CA VAL A 340 -24.07 2.94 7.72
C VAL A 340 -24.32 1.53 7.20
N LEU A 341 -23.55 1.03 6.26
CA LEU A 341 -23.78 -0.24 5.58
C LEU A 341 -23.88 -1.45 6.55
N ALA A 342 -22.93 -1.55 7.50
CA ALA A 342 -22.92 -2.64 8.48
C ALA A 342 -24.10 -2.53 9.47
N LEU A 343 -24.45 -1.32 9.86
CA LEU A 343 -25.62 -1.05 10.71
C LEU A 343 -26.91 -1.47 10.01
N GLN A 344 -27.04 -1.18 8.70
CA GLN A 344 -28.18 -1.62 7.89
C GLN A 344 -28.26 -3.16 7.78
N VAL A 345 -27.11 -3.85 7.66
CA VAL A 345 -27.05 -5.32 7.65
C VAL A 345 -27.54 -5.92 8.96
N LYS A 346 -27.19 -5.34 10.11
CA LYS A 346 -27.67 -5.78 11.43
C LYS A 346 -29.19 -5.56 11.59
N ARG A 347 -29.68 -4.41 11.18
CA ARG A 347 -31.12 -4.07 11.24
C ARG A 347 -31.97 -4.94 10.31
N GLY A 348 -31.37 -5.42 9.23
CA GLY A 348 -32.03 -6.19 8.20
C GLY A 348 -32.51 -5.35 7.02
N TRP A 349 -32.69 -6.01 5.87
CA TRP A 349 -32.98 -5.33 4.60
C TRP A 349 -34.41 -4.75 4.49
N LEU A 350 -35.35 -5.26 5.29
CA LEU A 350 -36.73 -4.74 5.33
C LEU A 350 -36.89 -3.49 6.18
N ALA A 351 -36.03 -3.29 7.18
CA ALA A 351 -36.08 -2.15 8.09
C ALA A 351 -35.04 -1.11 7.71
N ARG A 352 -35.32 -0.29 6.69
CA ARG A 352 -34.40 0.75 6.24
C ARG A 352 -34.11 1.76 7.35
N LEU A 353 -32.86 2.16 7.46
CA LEU A 353 -32.46 3.31 8.30
C LEU A 353 -33.05 4.60 7.71
N PRO A 354 -33.79 5.42 8.50
CA PRO A 354 -34.21 6.74 8.07
C PRO A 354 -33.00 7.61 7.69
N ARG A 355 -33.19 8.51 6.74
CA ARG A 355 -32.08 9.36 6.25
C ARG A 355 -31.47 10.22 7.35
N GLU A 356 -32.31 10.78 8.23
CA GLU A 356 -31.84 11.56 9.38
C GLU A 356 -30.92 10.74 10.32
N GLU A 357 -31.27 9.49 10.61
CA GLU A 357 -30.45 8.58 11.44
C GLU A 357 -29.12 8.27 10.73
N GLN A 358 -29.14 8.05 9.40
CA GLN A 358 -27.93 7.85 8.61
C GLN A 358 -27.00 9.08 8.68
N GLU A 359 -27.56 10.28 8.50
CA GLU A 359 -26.82 11.55 8.53
C GLU A 359 -26.21 11.80 9.91
N GLN A 360 -26.98 11.58 10.97
CA GLN A 360 -26.51 11.73 12.35
C GLN A 360 -25.32 10.78 12.65
N VAL A 361 -25.48 9.48 12.32
CA VAL A 361 -24.42 8.48 12.54
C VAL A 361 -23.18 8.80 11.70
N ALA A 362 -23.36 9.20 10.45
CA ALA A 362 -22.23 9.53 9.59
C ALA A 362 -21.47 10.76 10.09
N GLN A 363 -22.17 11.82 10.51
CA GLN A 363 -21.54 13.02 11.05
C GLN A 363 -20.80 12.76 12.36
N GLU A 364 -21.37 11.94 13.24
CA GLU A 364 -20.71 11.51 14.47
C GLU A 364 -19.40 10.78 14.15
N MET A 365 -19.41 9.81 13.24
CA MET A 365 -18.22 9.05 12.87
C MET A 365 -17.18 9.90 12.14
N ILE A 366 -17.59 10.79 11.24
CA ILE A 366 -16.71 11.74 10.56
C ILE A 366 -15.95 12.58 11.57
N LYS A 367 -16.66 13.11 12.58
CA LYS A 367 -16.08 13.92 13.64
C LYS A 367 -15.14 13.09 14.54
N THR A 368 -15.60 11.93 14.99
CA THR A 368 -14.86 11.04 15.92
C THR A 368 -13.52 10.57 15.33
N LEU A 369 -13.52 10.22 14.03
CA LEU A 369 -12.33 9.71 13.36
C LEU A 369 -11.56 10.78 12.57
N GLY A 370 -12.02 12.01 12.56
CA GLY A 370 -11.38 13.10 11.84
C GLY A 370 -11.29 12.80 10.33
N ILE A 371 -12.40 12.34 9.73
CA ILE A 371 -12.43 12.06 8.28
C ILE A 371 -12.47 13.39 7.54
N ALA A 372 -11.44 13.67 6.73
CA ALA A 372 -11.39 14.89 5.93
C ALA A 372 -12.29 14.75 4.69
N THR A 373 -13.53 15.21 4.83
CA THR A 373 -14.54 15.30 3.76
C THR A 373 -15.31 16.61 3.90
N PRO A 374 -15.68 17.29 2.79
CA PRO A 374 -16.51 18.49 2.85
C PRO A 374 -17.95 18.20 3.32
N ASP A 375 -18.48 17.02 2.99
CA ASP A 375 -19.81 16.56 3.38
C ASP A 375 -19.88 15.02 3.41
N ALA A 376 -20.94 14.48 3.98
CA ALA A 376 -21.17 13.04 4.09
C ALA A 376 -21.74 12.40 2.81
N ASP A 377 -22.29 13.20 1.89
CA ASP A 377 -22.89 12.72 0.64
C ASP A 377 -21.89 12.68 -0.53
N ARG A 378 -20.64 13.03 -0.29
CA ARG A 378 -19.56 12.90 -1.27
C ARG A 378 -19.27 11.42 -1.58
N PRO A 379 -19.08 11.04 -2.86
CA PRO A 379 -18.63 9.68 -3.23
C PRO A 379 -17.29 9.32 -2.56
N VAL A 380 -17.20 8.14 -1.98
CA VAL A 380 -16.03 7.73 -1.18
C VAL A 380 -14.76 7.58 -2.01
N ASN A 381 -14.88 7.28 -3.31
CA ASN A 381 -13.74 7.18 -4.23
C ASN A 381 -12.98 8.50 -4.44
N GLN A 382 -13.58 9.64 -4.06
CA GLN A 382 -12.95 10.96 -4.16
C GLN A 382 -12.09 11.32 -2.93
N LEU A 383 -12.09 10.49 -1.90
CA LEU A 383 -11.28 10.69 -0.70
C LEU A 383 -9.85 10.15 -0.90
N SER A 384 -8.89 10.70 -0.12
CA SER A 384 -7.55 10.12 0.00
C SER A 384 -7.59 8.73 0.63
N GLY A 385 -6.53 7.93 0.40
CA GLY A 385 -6.43 6.57 0.92
C GLY A 385 -6.62 6.48 2.43
N GLY A 386 -6.00 7.37 3.21
CA GLY A 386 -6.16 7.41 4.66
C GLY A 386 -7.59 7.73 5.09
N ASN A 387 -8.29 8.66 4.42
CA ASN A 387 -9.69 8.95 4.70
C ASN A 387 -10.62 7.79 4.29
N GLN A 388 -10.34 7.10 3.19
CA GLN A 388 -11.05 5.88 2.80
C GLN A 388 -10.92 4.80 3.88
N GLN A 389 -9.72 4.61 4.45
CA GLN A 389 -9.49 3.68 5.54
C GLN A 389 -10.30 4.04 6.79
N LYS A 390 -10.30 5.33 7.15
CA LYS A 390 -11.12 5.84 8.25
C LYS A 390 -12.62 5.61 8.02
N VAL A 391 -13.13 5.68 6.77
CA VAL A 391 -14.53 5.35 6.43
C VAL A 391 -14.84 3.88 6.69
N ILE A 392 -13.93 2.95 6.36
CA ILE A 392 -14.12 1.53 6.66
C ILE A 392 -14.16 1.30 8.18
N LEU A 393 -13.24 1.92 8.93
CA LEU A 393 -13.24 1.85 10.40
C LEU A 393 -14.53 2.45 10.99
N ALA A 394 -14.97 3.61 10.47
CA ALA A 394 -16.23 4.25 10.86
C ALA A 394 -17.44 3.33 10.70
N ARG A 395 -17.51 2.55 9.61
CA ARG A 395 -18.56 1.55 9.36
C ARG A 395 -18.70 0.55 10.52
N TRP A 396 -17.56 0.04 11.00
CA TRP A 396 -17.55 -0.98 12.06
C TRP A 396 -17.81 -0.38 13.44
N LEU A 397 -17.29 0.81 13.70
CA LEU A 397 -17.58 1.53 14.94
C LEU A 397 -19.05 1.96 15.02
N ALA A 398 -19.62 2.48 13.95
CA ALA A 398 -21.06 2.79 13.86
C ALA A 398 -21.92 1.58 14.13
N SER A 399 -21.49 0.39 13.70
CA SER A 399 -22.20 -0.87 13.97
C SER A 399 -21.93 -1.45 15.36
N LYS A 400 -21.15 -0.77 16.23
CA LYS A 400 -20.76 -1.22 17.56
C LYS A 400 -20.11 -2.58 17.55
N SER A 401 -19.16 -2.79 16.65
CA SER A 401 -18.37 -4.02 16.59
C SER A 401 -17.55 -4.18 17.87
N ARG A 402 -17.46 -5.43 18.36
CA ARG A 402 -16.69 -5.81 19.56
C ARG A 402 -15.35 -6.43 19.20
N ILE A 403 -15.28 -7.03 18.02
CA ILE A 403 -14.07 -7.59 17.42
C ILE A 403 -13.86 -6.88 16.09
N LEU A 404 -12.63 -6.45 15.83
CA LEU A 404 -12.26 -5.84 14.57
C LEU A 404 -11.03 -6.53 14.00
N ILE A 405 -11.17 -7.09 12.81
CA ILE A 405 -10.11 -7.73 12.05
C ILE A 405 -9.58 -6.71 11.05
N LEU A 406 -8.29 -6.42 11.09
CA LEU A 406 -7.61 -5.43 10.28
C LEU A 406 -6.53 -6.14 9.45
N ASP A 407 -6.73 -6.21 8.14
CA ASP A 407 -5.81 -6.82 7.20
C ASP A 407 -5.10 -5.73 6.41
N GLU A 408 -3.79 -5.55 6.66
CA GLU A 408 -2.93 -4.49 6.10
C GLU A 408 -3.57 -3.07 6.24
N PRO A 409 -3.92 -2.63 7.47
CA PRO A 409 -4.73 -1.43 7.67
C PRO A 409 -4.09 -0.13 7.19
N THR A 410 -2.76 -0.12 7.05
CA THR A 410 -1.98 1.06 6.64
C THR A 410 -1.45 0.95 5.22
N ARG A 411 -1.74 -0.12 4.50
CA ARG A 411 -1.23 -0.34 3.15
C ARG A 411 -1.71 0.73 2.16
N GLY A 412 -0.74 1.35 1.46
CA GLY A 412 -1.01 2.35 0.41
C GLY A 412 -1.68 3.62 0.92
N ILE A 413 -1.37 4.02 2.16
CA ILE A 413 -1.67 5.34 2.72
C ILE A 413 -0.37 6.11 2.93
N ASP A 414 -0.45 7.43 3.02
CA ASP A 414 0.73 8.26 3.28
C ASP A 414 1.21 8.13 4.75
N VAL A 415 2.46 8.56 4.99
CA VAL A 415 3.13 8.41 6.30
C VAL A 415 2.37 9.12 7.44
N GLY A 416 1.75 10.26 7.15
CA GLY A 416 0.96 10.99 8.14
C GLY A 416 -0.30 10.23 8.54
N ALA A 417 -1.04 9.73 7.55
CA ALA A 417 -2.22 8.92 7.78
C ALA A 417 -1.88 7.56 8.41
N HIS A 418 -0.71 6.96 8.09
CA HIS A 418 -0.21 5.75 8.74
C HIS A 418 -0.13 5.94 10.26
N ALA A 419 0.58 6.98 10.74
CA ALA A 419 0.72 7.24 12.17
C ALA A 419 -0.64 7.48 12.86
N GLU A 420 -1.57 8.16 12.18
CA GLU A 420 -2.93 8.38 12.69
C GLU A 420 -3.72 7.09 12.82
N ILE A 421 -3.62 6.17 11.85
CA ILE A 421 -4.32 4.87 11.88
C ILE A 421 -3.74 3.99 12.98
N VAL A 422 -2.40 3.91 13.13
CA VAL A 422 -1.74 3.16 14.22
C VAL A 422 -2.20 3.68 15.58
N ALA A 423 -2.21 5.00 15.80
CA ALA A 423 -2.69 5.61 17.03
C ALA A 423 -4.18 5.31 17.26
N LEU A 424 -5.00 5.32 16.21
CA LEU A 424 -6.42 4.98 16.28
C LEU A 424 -6.63 3.51 16.69
N ILE A 425 -5.90 2.57 16.11
CA ILE A 425 -5.94 1.14 16.45
C ILE A 425 -5.67 0.95 17.95
N ARG A 426 -4.62 1.57 18.47
CA ARG A 426 -4.29 1.50 19.90
C ARG A 426 -5.40 2.05 20.79
N ARG A 427 -5.93 3.23 20.46
CA ARG A 427 -7.04 3.83 21.20
C ARG A 427 -8.27 2.92 21.23
N LEU A 428 -8.64 2.31 20.09
CA LEU A 428 -9.77 1.38 20.02
C LEU A 428 -9.56 0.14 20.90
N CYS A 429 -8.33 -0.37 20.96
CA CYS A 429 -7.97 -1.46 21.86
C CYS A 429 -8.13 -1.03 23.32
N GLU A 430 -7.64 0.15 23.69
CA GLU A 430 -7.78 0.71 25.04
C GLU A 430 -9.25 0.94 25.44
N GLU A 431 -10.10 1.31 24.49
CA GLU A 431 -11.55 1.44 24.65
C GLU A 431 -12.28 0.09 24.80
N GLY A 432 -11.55 -1.04 24.69
CA GLY A 432 -12.04 -2.38 24.97
C GLY A 432 -12.37 -3.24 23.74
N LEU A 433 -12.08 -2.79 22.52
CA LEU A 433 -12.24 -3.63 21.34
C LEU A 433 -11.19 -4.75 21.34
N ALA A 434 -11.60 -5.95 20.93
CA ALA A 434 -10.69 -7.04 20.60
C ALA A 434 -10.21 -6.85 19.16
N LEU A 435 -8.89 -6.81 18.93
CA LEU A 435 -8.31 -6.54 17.62
C LEU A 435 -7.50 -7.74 17.12
N LEU A 436 -7.66 -8.07 15.85
CA LEU A 436 -6.78 -8.97 15.10
C LEU A 436 -6.15 -8.16 13.98
N VAL A 437 -4.83 -7.95 14.03
CA VAL A 437 -4.12 -7.06 13.11
C VAL A 437 -3.12 -7.86 12.30
N ALA A 438 -3.33 -7.97 11.00
CA ALA A 438 -2.37 -8.54 10.06
C ALA A 438 -1.62 -7.40 9.36
N SER A 439 -0.30 -7.42 9.38
CA SER A 439 0.53 -6.46 8.64
C SER A 439 1.80 -7.11 8.13
N SER A 440 2.24 -6.67 6.96
CA SER A 440 3.56 -6.97 6.40
C SER A 440 4.67 -6.14 7.05
N GLU A 441 4.30 -5.03 7.69
CA GLU A 441 5.23 -4.14 8.37
C GLU A 441 5.41 -4.59 9.82
N LEU A 442 6.56 -5.23 10.12
CA LEU A 442 6.83 -5.75 11.47
C LEU A 442 6.85 -4.64 12.53
N ASP A 443 7.29 -3.43 12.16
CA ASP A 443 7.31 -2.29 13.08
C ASP A 443 5.89 -1.86 13.47
N GLU A 444 4.92 -1.96 12.56
CA GLU A 444 3.50 -1.75 12.86
C GLU A 444 2.99 -2.81 13.84
N ILE A 445 3.26 -4.10 13.55
CA ILE A 445 2.85 -5.20 14.44
C ILE A 445 3.40 -5.01 15.86
N VAL A 446 4.70 -4.70 15.98
CA VAL A 446 5.33 -4.44 17.29
C VAL A 446 4.69 -3.26 18.02
N GLN A 447 4.27 -2.22 17.28
CA GLN A 447 3.67 -1.03 17.89
C GLN A 447 2.25 -1.28 18.39
N VAL A 448 1.43 -2.08 17.69
CA VAL A 448 0.01 -2.20 17.99
C VAL A 448 -0.36 -3.42 18.81
N SER A 449 0.50 -4.47 18.84
CA SER A 449 0.11 -5.79 19.35
C SER A 449 0.58 -6.02 20.79
N ASP A 450 -0.28 -6.61 21.59
CA ASP A 450 0.03 -7.14 22.93
C ASP A 450 0.63 -8.56 22.81
N ARG A 451 0.27 -9.27 21.75
CA ARG A 451 0.66 -10.65 21.45
C ARG A 451 0.71 -10.83 19.94
N VAL A 452 1.63 -11.64 19.44
CA VAL A 452 1.83 -11.89 18.01
C VAL A 452 1.80 -13.38 17.71
N GLU A 453 0.91 -13.77 16.82
CA GLU A 453 0.88 -15.08 16.19
C GLU A 453 1.77 -15.06 14.96
N VAL A 454 2.79 -15.91 14.91
CA VAL A 454 3.72 -15.96 13.78
C VAL A 454 3.31 -17.06 12.82
N LEU A 455 3.18 -16.68 11.56
CA LEU A 455 2.75 -17.56 10.46
C LEU A 455 3.89 -17.78 9.46
N ARG A 456 4.04 -19.02 8.98
CA ARG A 456 4.96 -19.40 7.91
C ARG A 456 4.34 -20.51 7.06
N ASP A 457 4.41 -20.37 5.73
CA ASP A 457 3.91 -21.37 4.77
C ASP A 457 2.48 -21.84 5.06
N ARG A 458 1.60 -20.88 5.44
CA ARG A 458 0.19 -21.10 5.81
C ARG A 458 -0.01 -21.97 7.06
N HIS A 459 0.94 -21.94 7.99
CA HIS A 459 0.84 -22.58 9.30
C HIS A 459 1.22 -21.61 10.40
N LYS A 460 0.58 -21.72 11.56
CA LYS A 460 1.01 -21.06 12.78
C LYS A 460 2.25 -21.78 13.29
N VAL A 461 3.36 -21.05 13.43
CA VAL A 461 4.66 -21.60 13.88
C VAL A 461 4.97 -21.26 15.32
N GLY A 462 4.32 -20.25 15.89
CA GLY A 462 4.51 -19.88 17.28
C GLY A 462 3.73 -18.63 17.68
N GLU A 463 3.93 -18.25 18.94
CA GLU A 463 3.32 -17.09 19.57
C GLU A 463 4.36 -16.33 20.39
N ILE A 464 4.33 -15.00 20.34
CA ILE A 464 5.19 -14.11 21.10
C ILE A 464 4.30 -13.18 21.92
N VAL A 465 4.60 -12.99 23.21
CA VAL A 465 3.70 -12.29 24.14
C VAL A 465 4.43 -11.18 24.89
N GLY A 466 3.76 -10.07 25.11
CA GLY A 466 4.22 -9.00 26.00
C GLY A 466 5.53 -8.36 25.56
N ASP A 467 6.50 -8.25 26.48
CA ASP A 467 7.78 -7.57 26.23
C ASP A 467 8.67 -8.28 25.20
N ASP A 468 8.42 -9.58 24.95
CA ASP A 468 9.12 -10.34 23.92
C ASP A 468 8.63 -10.02 22.50
N VAL A 469 7.57 -9.25 22.33
CA VAL A 469 7.09 -8.78 21.02
C VAL A 469 8.08 -7.74 20.49
N THR A 470 9.14 -8.22 19.88
CA THR A 470 10.17 -7.43 19.24
C THR A 470 10.32 -7.84 17.78
N ARG A 471 10.83 -6.94 16.95
CA ARG A 471 11.07 -7.23 15.53
C ARG A 471 12.03 -8.41 15.36
N GLU A 472 13.07 -8.45 16.18
CA GLU A 472 14.10 -9.50 16.17
C GLU A 472 13.49 -10.87 16.48
N ASN A 473 12.70 -10.99 17.53
CA ASN A 473 12.06 -12.24 17.93
C ASN A 473 11.06 -12.72 16.86
N ILE A 474 10.31 -11.81 16.26
CA ILE A 474 9.39 -12.14 15.16
C ILE A 474 10.16 -12.68 13.96
N ILE A 475 11.24 -12.00 13.54
CA ILE A 475 12.09 -12.44 12.41
C ILE A 475 12.71 -13.81 12.71
N HIS A 476 13.25 -14.00 13.92
CA HIS A 476 13.84 -15.26 14.34
C HIS A 476 12.85 -16.41 14.25
N MET A 477 11.63 -16.22 14.75
CA MET A 477 10.57 -17.23 14.67
C MET A 477 10.09 -17.49 13.23
N ILE A 478 10.01 -16.47 12.38
CA ILE A 478 9.69 -16.63 10.94
C ILE A 478 10.80 -17.46 10.25
N ALA A 479 12.06 -17.24 10.59
CA ALA A 479 13.19 -17.96 10.00
C ALA A 479 13.28 -19.44 10.44
N GLY A 480 12.61 -19.83 11.51
CA GLY A 480 12.60 -21.21 12.01
C GLY A 480 13.75 -21.49 12.95
N GLY A 481 14.15 -20.45 13.71
CA GLY A 481 15.15 -20.52 14.78
C GLY A 481 14.72 -21.35 15.96
#